data_efd7c94dac4af96639ce60f4d2d5ec69
#
_entry.id   efd7c94dac4af96639ce60f4d2d5ec69
#
_cell.length_a   1.000
_cell.length_b   1.000
_cell.length_c   1.000
_cell.angle_alpha   90.00
_cell.angle_beta   90.00
_cell.angle_gamma   90.00
#
_symmetry.space_group_name_H-M   'P 1'
#
loop_
_entity.id
_entity.type
_entity.pdbx_description
1 polymer ?
#
loop_
_entity_poly.entity_id
_entity_poly.type
_entity_poly.pdbx_seq_one_letter_code
_entity_poly.pdbx_strand_id
1 'polypeptide(L)'
;PFWLDRCEDKVNGGYFNCFTNDGSRLVSTDKYTWSEGRFLWTFSKMAQMPRPFTDAERKEFLRLAKSGRDFLVKHCFIRDGRPLRCVFLMDETGTPKTVEGFEKEGYDMSIYADGFIHDGLSQYSIAADDRESYEIAKELYLSIMPRFETYDYRTLPYPISPEYVMHGFYMMRINYSYN
;
A
#
# COMPACT_ATOMS: atom_id res chain seq x y z
N PRO A 1 10.86 14.20 -13.43
CA PRO A 1 11.36 12.91 -12.92
C PRO A 1 10.40 11.78 -13.29
N PHE A 2 10.94 10.64 -13.66
CA PHE A 2 10.20 9.51 -14.25
C PHE A 2 8.86 9.19 -13.57
N TRP A 3 8.86 8.99 -12.25
CA TRP A 3 7.65 8.60 -11.51
C TRP A 3 6.60 9.71 -11.45
N LEU A 4 7.00 10.96 -11.29
CA LEU A 4 6.05 12.09 -11.22
C LEU A 4 5.28 12.27 -12.53
N ASP A 5 5.92 11.94 -13.65
CA ASP A 5 5.32 12.12 -14.97
C ASP A 5 4.45 10.93 -15.40
N ARG A 6 4.63 9.74 -14.78
CA ARG A 6 4.11 8.49 -15.33
C ARG A 6 3.36 7.59 -14.35
N CYS A 7 3.54 7.74 -13.04
CA CYS A 7 2.94 6.79 -12.10
C CYS A 7 1.43 7.01 -11.89
N GLU A 8 0.92 8.22 -12.02
CA GLU A 8 -0.47 8.50 -11.70
C GLU A 8 -1.43 7.92 -12.74
N ASP A 9 -2.40 7.13 -12.28
CA ASP A 9 -3.59 6.82 -13.07
C ASP A 9 -4.60 7.98 -12.94
N LYS A 10 -4.61 8.84 -13.95
CA LYS A 10 -5.46 10.05 -13.98
C LYS A 10 -6.94 9.75 -14.21
N VAL A 11 -7.29 8.51 -14.55
CA VAL A 11 -8.66 8.08 -14.85
C VAL A 11 -9.32 7.48 -13.62
N ASN A 12 -8.64 6.51 -12.99
CA ASN A 12 -9.21 5.74 -11.88
C ASN A 12 -8.62 6.13 -10.52
N GLY A 13 -7.52 6.87 -10.48
CA GLY A 13 -6.73 7.14 -9.29
C GLY A 13 -5.74 6.03 -8.96
N GLY A 14 -4.90 6.24 -7.95
CA GLY A 14 -3.80 5.32 -7.63
C GLY A 14 -2.63 5.43 -8.61
N TYR A 15 -1.80 4.37 -8.68
CA TYR A 15 -0.52 4.46 -9.36
C TYR A 15 -0.23 3.26 -10.25
N PHE A 16 0.41 3.53 -11.40
CA PHE A 16 1.02 2.51 -12.24
C PHE A 16 2.50 2.32 -11.87
N ASN A 17 2.93 1.08 -11.69
CA ASN A 17 4.31 0.74 -11.34
C ASN A 17 4.95 -0.34 -12.23
N CYS A 18 4.20 -0.98 -13.10
CA CYS A 18 4.67 -2.07 -13.94
C CYS A 18 5.20 -1.56 -15.29
N PHE A 19 6.40 -0.95 -15.27
CA PHE A 19 7.08 -0.50 -16.48
C PHE A 19 8.20 -1.47 -16.90
N THR A 20 8.61 -1.40 -18.17
CA THR A 20 9.86 -2.02 -18.63
C THR A 20 11.06 -1.47 -17.86
N ASN A 21 12.16 -2.23 -17.80
CA ASN A 21 13.34 -1.85 -17.02
C ASN A 21 13.96 -0.51 -17.47
N ASP A 22 13.82 -0.16 -18.75
CA ASP A 22 14.24 1.13 -19.31
C ASP A 22 13.19 2.25 -19.11
N GLY A 23 12.04 1.90 -18.53
CA GLY A 23 10.93 2.82 -18.29
C GLY A 23 10.18 3.26 -19.57
N SER A 24 10.48 2.70 -20.73
CA SER A 24 9.90 3.17 -22.00
C SER A 24 8.42 2.86 -22.16
N ARG A 25 7.93 1.76 -21.55
CA ARG A 25 6.57 1.26 -21.74
C ARG A 25 5.94 0.78 -20.43
N LEU A 26 4.68 1.12 -20.21
CA LEU A 26 3.82 0.50 -19.21
C LEU A 26 3.48 -0.93 -19.67
N VAL A 27 3.79 -1.93 -18.84
CA VAL A 27 3.62 -3.36 -19.16
C VAL A 27 2.28 -3.88 -18.66
N SER A 28 1.83 -3.41 -17.49
CA SER A 28 0.54 -3.75 -16.90
C SER A 28 -0.06 -2.54 -16.21
N THR A 29 -1.38 -2.44 -16.24
CA THR A 29 -2.18 -1.47 -15.49
C THR A 29 -2.63 -2.02 -14.13
N ASP A 30 -2.32 -3.28 -13.82
CA ASP A 30 -2.62 -3.91 -12.54
C ASP A 30 -1.93 -3.18 -11.38
N LYS A 31 -2.66 -3.04 -10.27
CA LYS A 31 -2.23 -2.31 -9.08
C LYS A 31 -1.98 -3.27 -7.93
N TYR A 32 -0.71 -3.47 -7.60
CA TYR A 32 -0.31 -4.23 -6.41
C TYR A 32 -0.43 -3.35 -5.18
N THR A 33 -1.29 -3.72 -4.26
CA THR A 33 -1.62 -2.93 -3.06
C THR A 33 -0.38 -2.56 -2.23
N TRP A 34 0.59 -3.46 -2.12
CA TRP A 34 1.86 -3.14 -1.44
C TRP A 34 2.68 -2.03 -2.13
N SER A 35 2.59 -1.91 -3.46
CA SER A 35 3.23 -0.81 -4.21
C SER A 35 2.45 0.49 -4.05
N GLU A 36 1.12 0.41 -4.11
CA GLU A 36 0.23 1.54 -3.87
C GLU A 36 0.49 2.18 -2.50
N GLY A 37 0.58 1.35 -1.44
CA GLY A 37 0.89 1.82 -0.08
C GLY A 37 2.25 2.51 0.02
N ARG A 38 3.28 1.98 -0.66
CA ARG A 38 4.62 2.60 -0.69
C ARG A 38 4.63 3.94 -1.44
N PHE A 39 3.91 4.06 -2.56
CA PHE A 39 3.76 5.34 -3.25
C PHE A 39 3.05 6.35 -2.36
N LEU A 40 1.95 5.95 -1.73
CA LEU A 40 1.21 6.80 -0.79
C LEU A 40 2.12 7.30 0.34
N TRP A 41 2.88 6.40 0.98
CA TRP A 41 3.85 6.77 2.01
C TRP A 41 4.91 7.75 1.48
N THR A 42 5.49 7.43 0.32
CA THR A 42 6.58 8.23 -0.28
C THR A 42 6.11 9.64 -0.60
N PHE A 43 4.99 9.80 -1.31
CA PHE A 43 4.48 11.12 -1.65
C PHE A 43 4.03 11.90 -0.41
N SER A 44 3.41 11.25 0.57
CA SER A 44 3.04 11.88 1.83
C SER A 44 4.27 12.37 2.60
N LYS A 45 5.35 11.56 2.62
CA LYS A 45 6.61 11.95 3.26
C LYS A 45 7.28 13.11 2.55
N MET A 46 7.38 13.07 1.22
CA MET A 46 7.95 14.14 0.41
C MET A 46 7.18 15.46 0.56
N ALA A 47 5.85 15.41 0.69
CA ALA A 47 5.02 16.59 0.93
C ALA A 47 5.37 17.32 2.24
N GLN A 48 5.90 16.61 3.23
CA GLN A 48 6.28 17.18 4.54
C GLN A 48 7.74 17.64 4.60
N MET A 49 8.58 17.30 3.61
CA MET A 49 9.99 17.64 3.63
C MET A 49 10.23 19.08 3.17
N PRO A 50 10.73 19.99 4.05
CA PRO A 50 10.97 21.39 3.66
C PRO A 50 12.15 21.55 2.69
N ARG A 51 13.01 20.55 2.59
CA ARG A 51 14.17 20.46 1.67
C ARG A 51 14.34 19.01 1.22
N PRO A 52 14.74 18.79 -0.04
CA PRO A 52 15.16 19.78 -1.05
C PRO A 52 13.99 20.37 -1.87
N PHE A 53 12.74 20.13 -1.51
CA PHE A 53 11.57 20.43 -2.33
C PHE A 53 11.02 21.85 -2.11
N THR A 54 10.56 22.46 -3.20
CA THR A 54 9.81 23.72 -3.18
C THR A 54 8.39 23.52 -2.65
N ASP A 55 7.73 24.63 -2.28
CA ASP A 55 6.32 24.58 -1.85
C ASP A 55 5.37 24.05 -2.95
N ALA A 56 5.67 24.38 -4.21
CA ALA A 56 4.89 23.89 -5.35
C ALA A 56 5.04 22.36 -5.51
N GLU A 57 6.25 21.84 -5.41
CA GLU A 57 6.49 20.39 -5.46
C GLU A 57 5.83 19.67 -4.29
N ARG A 58 5.91 20.20 -3.08
CA ARG A 58 5.25 19.61 -1.91
C ARG A 58 3.73 19.55 -2.06
N LYS A 59 3.11 20.60 -2.62
CA LYS A 59 1.68 20.59 -2.93
C LYS A 59 1.33 19.53 -3.97
N GLU A 60 2.17 19.34 -4.98
CA GLU A 60 1.97 18.30 -6.00
C GLU A 60 2.13 16.89 -5.39
N PHE A 61 3.11 16.66 -4.52
CA PHE A 61 3.22 15.39 -3.81
C PHE A 61 2.00 15.08 -2.95
N LEU A 62 1.46 16.08 -2.25
CA LEU A 62 0.24 15.89 -1.45
C LEU A 62 -0.98 15.59 -2.34
N ARG A 63 -1.08 16.23 -3.51
CA ARG A 63 -2.13 15.93 -4.50
C ARG A 63 -2.03 14.49 -5.01
N LEU A 64 -0.81 14.05 -5.36
CA LEU A 64 -0.55 12.66 -5.77
C LEU A 64 -0.88 11.67 -4.64
N ALA A 65 -0.46 11.97 -3.41
CA ALA A 65 -0.79 11.16 -2.25
C ALA A 65 -2.30 11.03 -2.07
N LYS A 66 -3.05 12.14 -2.24
CA LYS A 66 -4.51 12.11 -2.16
C LYS A 66 -5.14 11.21 -3.22
N SER A 67 -4.64 11.22 -4.46
CA SER A 67 -5.13 10.34 -5.54
C SER A 67 -4.98 8.86 -5.16
N GLY A 68 -3.82 8.45 -4.64
CA GLY A 68 -3.60 7.09 -4.18
C GLY A 68 -4.42 6.72 -2.95
N ARG A 69 -4.51 7.62 -1.97
CA ARG A 69 -5.32 7.42 -0.77
C ARG A 69 -6.80 7.19 -1.10
N ASP A 70 -7.37 8.04 -1.95
CA ASP A 70 -8.80 7.95 -2.31
C ASP A 70 -9.08 6.64 -3.06
N PHE A 71 -8.19 6.22 -3.96
CA PHE A 71 -8.29 4.92 -4.63
C PHE A 71 -8.21 3.76 -3.64
N LEU A 72 -7.24 3.75 -2.74
CA LEU A 72 -7.04 2.69 -1.77
C LEU A 72 -8.21 2.58 -0.78
N VAL A 73 -8.66 3.69 -0.22
CA VAL A 73 -9.79 3.67 0.74
C VAL A 73 -11.06 3.12 0.10
N LYS A 74 -11.26 3.38 -1.18
CA LYS A 74 -12.44 2.92 -1.90
C LYS A 74 -12.38 1.43 -2.28
N HIS A 75 -11.17 0.89 -2.58
CA HIS A 75 -11.08 -0.37 -3.31
C HIS A 75 -10.30 -1.48 -2.60
N CYS A 76 -9.33 -1.16 -1.72
CA CYS A 76 -8.38 -2.17 -1.29
C CYS A 76 -8.84 -3.02 -0.10
N PHE A 77 -9.92 -2.69 0.60
CA PHE A 77 -10.27 -3.34 1.86
C PHE A 77 -11.25 -4.48 1.71
N ILE A 78 -10.95 -5.58 2.41
CA ILE A 78 -11.84 -6.73 2.58
C ILE A 78 -12.55 -6.58 3.93
N ARG A 79 -13.88 -6.37 3.87
CA ARG A 79 -14.76 -6.19 5.02
C ARG A 79 -15.83 -7.31 5.05
N ASP A 80 -15.42 -8.52 5.45
CA ASP A 80 -16.22 -9.74 5.42
C ASP A 80 -16.55 -10.29 6.82
N GLY A 81 -16.45 -9.45 7.85
CA GLY A 81 -16.65 -9.81 9.25
C GLY A 81 -15.41 -10.35 9.96
N ARG A 82 -14.33 -10.61 9.24
CA ARG A 82 -13.00 -10.88 9.79
C ARG A 82 -12.27 -9.56 10.10
N PRO A 83 -11.16 -9.57 10.86
CA PRO A 83 -10.30 -8.41 11.02
C PRO A 83 -9.90 -7.81 9.66
N LEU A 84 -9.81 -6.49 9.57
CA LEU A 84 -9.56 -5.77 8.32
C LEU A 84 -8.31 -6.27 7.62
N ARG A 85 -8.42 -6.51 6.31
CA ARG A 85 -7.33 -6.94 5.43
C ARG A 85 -7.39 -6.21 4.11
N CYS A 86 -6.28 -6.26 3.38
CA CYS A 86 -6.19 -5.67 2.06
C CYS A 86 -6.19 -6.74 0.96
N VAL A 87 -6.81 -6.40 -0.16
CA VAL A 87 -6.63 -7.10 -1.42
C VAL A 87 -5.16 -6.96 -1.84
N PHE A 88 -4.54 -8.04 -2.33
CA PHE A 88 -3.15 -8.01 -2.77
C PHE A 88 -2.98 -7.39 -4.16
N LEU A 89 -3.88 -7.71 -5.08
CA LEU A 89 -3.85 -7.29 -6.47
C LEU A 89 -5.23 -6.81 -6.94
N MET A 90 -5.26 -5.70 -7.65
CA MET A 90 -6.44 -5.13 -8.28
C MET A 90 -6.17 -4.83 -9.77
N ASP A 91 -7.22 -4.81 -10.59
CA ASP A 91 -7.12 -4.19 -11.89
C ASP A 91 -7.05 -2.65 -11.79
N GLU A 92 -6.95 -1.98 -12.94
CA GLU A 92 -6.86 -0.51 -12.99
C GLU A 92 -8.06 0.19 -12.38
N THR A 93 -9.25 -0.43 -12.37
CA THR A 93 -10.49 0.14 -11.81
C THR A 93 -10.65 -0.09 -10.32
N GLY A 94 -9.79 -0.93 -9.72
CA GLY A 94 -9.85 -1.32 -8.31
C GLY A 94 -10.62 -2.62 -8.06
N THR A 95 -10.98 -3.37 -9.10
CA THR A 95 -11.60 -4.69 -8.95
C THR A 95 -10.55 -5.71 -8.49
N PRO A 96 -10.80 -6.46 -7.39
CA PRO A 96 -9.89 -7.48 -6.91
C PRO A 96 -9.57 -8.54 -7.96
N LYS A 97 -8.28 -8.89 -8.07
CA LYS A 97 -7.76 -9.95 -8.95
C LYS A 97 -6.98 -10.98 -8.13
N THR A 98 -7.02 -12.22 -8.58
CA THR A 98 -6.09 -13.25 -8.12
C THR A 98 -4.76 -13.13 -8.87
N VAL A 99 -3.69 -13.57 -8.24
CA VAL A 99 -2.37 -13.66 -8.87
C VAL A 99 -2.27 -14.97 -9.63
N GLU A 100 -1.74 -14.94 -10.84
CA GLU A 100 -1.51 -16.12 -11.66
C GLU A 100 -0.69 -17.18 -10.91
N GLY A 101 -1.19 -18.41 -10.89
CA GLY A 101 -0.62 -19.52 -10.13
C GLY A 101 -1.02 -19.58 -8.66
N PHE A 102 -1.78 -18.59 -8.16
CA PHE A 102 -2.26 -18.50 -6.77
C PHE A 102 -3.78 -18.27 -6.68
N GLU A 103 -4.54 -18.67 -7.68
CA GLU A 103 -5.98 -18.38 -7.80
C GLU A 103 -6.79 -18.92 -6.62
N LYS A 104 -6.32 -20.00 -6.00
CA LYS A 104 -6.99 -20.65 -4.86
C LYS A 104 -6.74 -19.94 -3.52
N GLU A 105 -5.78 -19.02 -3.49
CA GLU A 105 -5.36 -18.35 -2.26
C GLU A 105 -6.23 -17.14 -1.88
N GLY A 106 -7.20 -16.79 -2.75
CA GLY A 106 -8.06 -15.63 -2.54
C GLY A 106 -7.33 -14.30 -2.72
N TYR A 107 -7.90 -13.23 -2.19
CA TYR A 107 -7.42 -11.88 -2.43
C TYR A 107 -6.47 -11.35 -1.33
N ASP A 108 -6.55 -11.88 -0.10
CA ASP A 108 -5.78 -11.44 1.07
C ASP A 108 -4.50 -12.26 1.31
N MET A 109 -3.78 -12.54 0.23
CA MET A 109 -2.69 -13.51 0.22
C MET A 109 -1.39 -13.04 0.88
N SER A 110 -1.28 -11.78 1.31
CA SER A 110 -0.04 -11.25 1.87
C SER A 110 -0.27 -10.19 2.94
N ILE A 111 0.19 -10.46 4.15
CA ILE A 111 0.18 -9.50 5.27
C ILE A 111 1.06 -8.27 4.98
N TYR A 112 2.01 -8.36 4.06
CA TYR A 112 2.79 -7.21 3.62
C TYR A 112 1.95 -6.14 2.94
N ALA A 113 0.88 -6.54 2.23
CA ALA A 113 -0.04 -5.58 1.65
C ALA A 113 -0.70 -4.73 2.75
N ASP A 114 -1.23 -5.38 3.79
CA ASP A 114 -1.84 -4.71 4.94
C ASP A 114 -0.87 -3.70 5.58
N GLY A 115 0.37 -4.14 5.79
CA GLY A 115 1.38 -3.32 6.42
C GLY A 115 1.78 -2.09 5.62
N PHE A 116 1.98 -2.21 4.31
CA PHE A 116 2.31 -1.04 3.49
C PHE A 116 1.15 -0.08 3.32
N ILE A 117 -0.09 -0.56 3.36
CA ILE A 117 -1.27 0.31 3.41
C ILE A 117 -1.36 1.03 4.76
N HIS A 118 -1.12 0.32 5.87
CA HIS A 118 -1.03 0.95 7.19
C HIS A 118 -0.01 2.10 7.18
N ASP A 119 1.22 1.85 6.74
CA ASP A 119 2.29 2.87 6.69
C ASP A 119 1.90 4.05 5.79
N GLY A 120 1.35 3.77 4.62
CA GLY A 120 0.90 4.78 3.67
C GLY A 120 -0.19 5.69 4.26
N LEU A 121 -1.22 5.11 4.85
CA LEU A 121 -2.33 5.85 5.45
C LEU A 121 -1.91 6.61 6.70
N SER A 122 -1.06 6.02 7.57
CA SER A 122 -0.51 6.70 8.74
C SER A 122 0.27 7.95 8.31
N GLN A 123 1.17 7.83 7.33
CA GLN A 123 1.94 8.97 6.87
C GLN A 123 1.09 10.02 6.16
N TYR A 124 0.06 9.60 5.41
CA TYR A 124 -0.87 10.51 4.77
C TYR A 124 -1.72 11.26 5.80
N SER A 125 -2.18 10.59 6.85
CA SER A 125 -2.98 11.23 7.90
C SER A 125 -2.24 12.42 8.55
N ILE A 126 -0.92 12.30 8.72
CA ILE A 126 -0.06 13.37 9.22
C ILE A 126 0.13 14.46 8.16
N ALA A 127 0.38 14.08 6.90
CA ALA A 127 0.67 15.02 5.83
C ALA A 127 -0.52 15.91 5.46
N ALA A 128 -1.74 15.36 5.54
CA ALA A 128 -2.99 15.99 5.12
C ALA A 128 -3.90 16.41 6.28
N ASP A 129 -3.52 16.12 7.54
CA ASP A 129 -4.41 16.24 8.73
C ASP A 129 -5.72 15.46 8.52
N ASP A 130 -5.62 14.22 7.96
CA ASP A 130 -6.77 13.40 7.58
C ASP A 130 -7.12 12.36 8.64
N ARG A 131 -8.13 12.67 9.43
CA ARG A 131 -8.63 11.81 10.51
C ARG A 131 -9.15 10.45 10.02
N GLU A 132 -9.78 10.39 8.85
CA GLU A 132 -10.28 9.13 8.31
C GLU A 132 -9.15 8.14 8.02
N SER A 133 -8.07 8.60 7.37
CA SER A 133 -6.88 7.78 7.11
C SER A 133 -6.22 7.29 8.40
N TYR A 134 -6.18 8.12 9.44
CA TYR A 134 -5.69 7.70 10.76
C TYR A 134 -6.53 6.57 11.35
N GLU A 135 -7.85 6.67 11.35
CA GLU A 135 -8.71 5.62 11.93
C GLU A 135 -8.61 4.30 11.15
N ILE A 136 -8.51 4.36 9.81
CA ILE A 136 -8.31 3.15 9.00
C ILE A 136 -6.92 2.55 9.26
N ALA A 137 -5.87 3.35 9.34
CA ALA A 137 -4.53 2.87 9.67
C ALA A 137 -4.52 2.19 11.05
N LYS A 138 -5.18 2.79 12.03
CA LYS A 138 -5.33 2.21 13.37
C LYS A 138 -6.11 0.88 13.34
N GLU A 139 -7.19 0.79 12.57
CA GLU A 139 -7.94 -0.46 12.39
C GLU A 139 -7.05 -1.56 11.79
N LEU A 140 -6.24 -1.23 10.77
CA LEU A 140 -5.26 -2.15 10.19
C LEU A 140 -4.19 -2.58 11.21
N TYR A 141 -3.64 -1.65 11.97
CA TYR A 141 -2.68 -1.97 13.03
C TYR A 141 -3.24 -2.99 14.01
N LEU A 142 -4.47 -2.75 14.50
CA LEU A 142 -5.17 -3.65 15.43
C LEU A 142 -5.51 -5.01 14.79
N SER A 143 -5.62 -5.09 13.46
CA SER A 143 -5.76 -6.34 12.73
C SER A 143 -4.43 -7.08 12.55
N ILE A 144 -3.36 -6.36 12.23
CA ILE A 144 -2.03 -6.92 11.90
C ILE A 144 -1.36 -7.50 13.16
N MET A 145 -1.38 -6.77 14.28
CA MET A 145 -0.57 -7.12 15.45
C MET A 145 -0.94 -8.47 16.07
N PRO A 146 -2.21 -8.82 16.31
CA PRO A 146 -2.57 -10.14 16.81
C PRO A 146 -2.20 -11.27 15.85
N ARG A 147 -2.29 -11.03 14.54
CA ARG A 147 -1.90 -12.03 13.52
C ARG A 147 -0.40 -12.33 13.54
N PHE A 148 0.45 -11.37 13.86
CA PHE A 148 1.88 -11.62 14.09
C PHE A 148 2.13 -12.50 15.30
N GLU A 149 1.36 -12.33 16.37
CA GLU A 149 1.51 -13.09 17.61
C GLU A 149 1.01 -14.53 17.48
N THR A 150 -0.04 -14.74 16.69
CA THR A 150 -0.68 -16.04 16.48
C THR A 150 -0.19 -16.77 15.23
N TYR A 151 0.70 -16.17 14.44
CA TYR A 151 1.15 -16.67 13.13
C TYR A 151 0.01 -16.88 12.12
N ASP A 152 -1.11 -16.17 12.28
CA ASP A 152 -2.26 -16.19 11.36
C ASP A 152 -2.04 -15.21 10.21
N TYR A 153 -1.04 -15.50 9.37
CA TYR A 153 -0.72 -14.68 8.20
C TYR A 153 -0.12 -15.47 7.06
N ARG A 154 -0.20 -14.94 5.88
CA ARG A 154 0.46 -15.44 4.67
C ARG A 154 1.41 -14.39 4.11
N THR A 155 2.42 -14.87 3.37
CA THR A 155 3.48 -14.03 2.79
C THR A 155 3.60 -14.24 1.28
N LEU A 156 2.56 -14.75 0.65
CA LEU A 156 2.56 -14.99 -0.79
C LEU A 156 2.80 -13.68 -1.58
N PRO A 157 3.41 -13.76 -2.72
CA PRO A 157 3.86 -14.96 -3.45
C PRO A 157 5.21 -15.54 -2.97
N TYR A 158 5.72 -15.11 -1.82
CA TYR A 158 6.98 -15.61 -1.25
C TYR A 158 6.71 -16.44 0.02
N PRO A 159 6.27 -17.71 -0.13
CA PRO A 159 5.96 -18.56 1.01
C PRO A 159 7.23 -18.85 1.84
N ILE A 160 7.03 -19.00 3.15
CA ILE A 160 8.09 -19.40 4.07
C ILE A 160 7.77 -20.80 4.58
N SER A 161 8.79 -21.64 4.71
CA SER A 161 8.64 -22.91 5.40
C SER A 161 8.18 -22.69 6.84
N PRO A 162 7.26 -23.53 7.38
CA PRO A 162 6.79 -23.43 8.77
C PRO A 162 7.90 -23.52 9.83
N GLU A 163 9.08 -24.01 9.45
CA GLU A 163 10.25 -24.12 10.34
C GLU A 163 11.00 -22.79 10.51
N TYR A 164 10.65 -21.75 9.73
CA TYR A 164 11.35 -20.46 9.74
C TYR A 164 10.39 -19.32 10.06
N VAL A 165 10.91 -18.32 10.78
CA VAL A 165 10.23 -17.06 11.01
C VAL A 165 10.83 -15.99 10.10
N MET A 166 9.98 -15.26 9.39
CA MET A 166 10.42 -14.18 8.49
C MET A 166 11.01 -13.02 9.29
N HIS A 167 12.31 -12.79 9.16
CA HIS A 167 12.99 -11.65 9.80
C HIS A 167 12.37 -10.30 9.42
N GLY A 168 11.88 -10.16 8.20
CA GLY A 168 11.21 -8.95 7.71
C GLY A 168 10.03 -8.50 8.58
N PHE A 169 9.35 -9.41 9.28
CA PHE A 169 8.24 -9.03 10.17
C PHE A 169 8.66 -8.22 11.37
N TYR A 170 9.77 -8.54 11.98
CA TYR A 170 10.28 -7.75 13.10
C TYR A 170 10.66 -6.34 12.67
N MET A 171 11.22 -6.20 11.47
CA MET A 171 11.50 -4.87 10.89
C MET A 171 10.21 -4.10 10.61
N MET A 172 9.21 -4.74 10.02
CA MET A 172 7.93 -4.11 9.76
C MET A 172 7.20 -3.72 11.06
N ARG A 173 7.24 -4.59 12.08
CA ARG A 173 6.65 -4.29 13.39
C ARG A 173 7.24 -3.02 14.02
N ILE A 174 8.54 -2.81 13.89
CA ILE A 174 9.19 -1.57 14.32
C ILE A 174 8.63 -0.38 13.55
N ASN A 175 8.53 -0.47 12.23
CA ASN A 175 8.00 0.61 11.40
C ASN A 175 6.53 0.95 11.75
N TYR A 176 5.68 -0.07 11.93
CA TYR A 176 4.27 0.14 12.29
C TYR A 176 4.08 0.77 13.68
N SER A 177 5.01 0.53 14.59
CA SER A 177 4.94 1.11 15.94
C SER A 177 5.52 2.52 16.01
N TYR A 178 6.27 2.95 14.98
CA TYR A 178 6.87 4.28 14.89
C TYR A 178 5.97 5.30 14.17
N ASN A 179 5.13 4.86 13.24
CA ASN A 179 4.20 5.69 12.48
C ASN A 179 2.84 5.78 13.20
#